data_60f829adbd6a00c02e048586cdc14ec3
#
_entry.id   60f829adbd6a00c02e048586cdc14ec3
#
_cell.length_a   1.000
_cell.length_b   1.000
_cell.length_c   1.000
_cell.angle_alpha   90.00
_cell.angle_beta   90.00
_cell.angle_gamma   90.00
#
_symmetry.space_group_name_H-M   'P 1'
#
loop_
_entity.id
_entity.type
_entity.pdbx_description
1 polymer ?
#
loop_
_entity_poly.entity_id
_entity_poly.type
_entity_poly.pdbx_seq_one_letter_code
_entity_poly.pdbx_strand_id
1 'polypeptide(L)'
;INIKEIKSAIRMDNVHFPKTSAIVLENTHNLCNGAPLAPEYIADVADISHNNDMKLHIDGARIFNAAVAQDVDVKELVENVDSVTFCLSKGLSAPVGSVVCGSEEFIYHARRNRKALGGGMRQAGIIAAAGIFSLDNMLDQIREDHKNARRLAAGIDDIDGLSVDKGNIKSNILYFDIDKEAEQSKKLAQQTKNVDLYPFEIVLNNIHFFETYPSRFRLVTHYGITGDDVEKTLGVLDK
;
A
#
# COMPACT_ATOMS: atom_id res chain seq x y z
N ILE A 1 2.32 -8.92 -11.56
CA ILE A 1 2.08 -10.34 -11.96
C ILE A 1 1.92 -10.37 -13.48
N ASN A 2 2.49 -11.39 -14.12
CA ASN A 2 2.38 -11.55 -15.57
C ASN A 2 1.00 -12.15 -15.92
N ILE A 3 0.36 -11.63 -16.97
CA ILE A 3 -0.93 -12.13 -17.47
C ILE A 3 -0.91 -13.65 -17.78
N LYS A 4 0.22 -14.17 -18.28
CA LYS A 4 0.37 -15.62 -18.54
C LYS A 4 0.33 -16.44 -17.25
N GLU A 5 0.90 -15.92 -16.17
CA GLU A 5 0.88 -16.58 -14.85
C GLU A 5 -0.54 -16.61 -14.28
N ILE A 6 -1.30 -15.50 -14.41
CA ILE A 6 -2.72 -15.46 -14.04
C ILE A 6 -3.50 -16.54 -14.77
N LYS A 7 -3.36 -16.61 -16.11
CA LYS A 7 -4.05 -17.64 -16.92
C LYS A 7 -3.67 -19.06 -16.51
N SER A 8 -2.40 -19.30 -16.18
CA SER A 8 -1.93 -20.64 -15.78
C SER A 8 -2.40 -21.06 -14.39
N ALA A 9 -2.75 -20.10 -13.53
CA ALA A 9 -3.26 -20.36 -12.17
C ALA A 9 -4.76 -20.72 -12.14
N ILE A 10 -5.50 -20.46 -13.23
CA ILE A 10 -6.91 -20.83 -13.33
C ILE A 10 -6.99 -22.35 -13.43
N ARG A 11 -7.70 -22.95 -12.48
CA ARG A 11 -7.84 -24.40 -12.41
C ARG A 11 -8.82 -24.91 -13.46
N MET A 12 -8.48 -26.04 -14.10
CA MET A 12 -9.41 -26.76 -14.95
C MET A 12 -10.58 -27.30 -14.14
N ASP A 13 -11.72 -27.50 -14.79
CA ASP A 13 -12.87 -28.18 -14.18
C ASP A 13 -12.51 -29.65 -13.89
N ASN A 14 -12.38 -29.95 -12.60
CA ASN A 14 -12.02 -31.28 -12.10
C ASN A 14 -12.57 -31.46 -10.69
N VAL A 15 -13.22 -32.59 -10.43
CA VAL A 15 -13.84 -32.90 -9.13
C VAL A 15 -12.86 -32.91 -7.93
N HIS A 16 -11.56 -33.06 -8.21
CA HIS A 16 -10.51 -33.03 -7.18
C HIS A 16 -10.01 -31.62 -6.82
N PHE A 17 -10.43 -30.59 -7.57
CA PHE A 17 -9.97 -29.22 -7.35
C PHE A 17 -11.14 -28.28 -7.02
N PRO A 18 -10.99 -27.36 -6.07
CA PRO A 18 -11.95 -26.28 -5.93
C PRO A 18 -11.94 -25.41 -7.20
N LYS A 19 -13.14 -25.03 -7.66
CA LYS A 19 -13.29 -24.13 -8.81
C LYS A 19 -12.66 -22.75 -8.48
N THR A 20 -11.84 -22.24 -9.40
CA THR A 20 -11.40 -20.84 -9.32
C THR A 20 -12.59 -19.94 -9.62
N SER A 21 -12.99 -19.07 -8.69
CA SER A 21 -14.20 -18.26 -8.80
C SER A 21 -13.93 -16.75 -8.75
N ALA A 22 -12.72 -16.35 -8.40
CA ALA A 22 -12.34 -14.95 -8.35
C ALA A 22 -10.84 -14.75 -8.58
N ILE A 23 -10.50 -13.58 -9.12
CA ILE A 23 -9.16 -13.02 -9.11
C ILE A 23 -9.18 -11.84 -8.12
N VAL A 24 -8.15 -11.73 -7.30
CA VAL A 24 -7.97 -10.60 -6.38
C VAL A 24 -6.65 -9.92 -6.70
N LEU A 25 -6.70 -8.62 -6.98
CA LEU A 25 -5.53 -7.77 -7.14
C LEU A 25 -5.41 -6.84 -5.93
N GLU A 26 -4.19 -6.48 -5.54
CA GLU A 26 -3.94 -5.42 -4.56
C GLU A 26 -3.35 -4.18 -5.27
N ASN A 27 -3.97 -3.01 -5.07
CA ASN A 27 -3.53 -1.74 -5.64
C ASN A 27 -3.59 -0.59 -4.60
N THR A 28 -2.45 -0.10 -4.08
CA THR A 28 -1.08 -0.50 -4.37
C THR A 28 -0.60 -1.58 -3.39
N HIS A 29 0.21 -2.54 -3.89
CA HIS A 29 0.74 -3.61 -3.05
C HIS A 29 1.94 -3.13 -2.23
N ASN A 30 1.90 -3.44 -0.94
CA ASN A 30 2.89 -2.98 0.03
C ASN A 30 4.31 -3.44 -0.29
N LEU A 31 4.50 -4.74 -0.56
CA LEU A 31 5.82 -5.33 -0.83
C LEU A 31 6.34 -5.05 -2.26
N CYS A 32 5.55 -4.39 -3.09
CA CYS A 32 5.93 -3.95 -4.43
C CYS A 32 6.23 -2.43 -4.45
N ASN A 33 6.82 -1.88 -3.39
CA ASN A 33 7.14 -0.45 -3.24
C ASN A 33 5.93 0.48 -3.43
N GLY A 34 4.71 -0.01 -3.19
CA GLY A 34 3.50 0.75 -3.46
C GLY A 34 3.32 1.12 -4.93
N ALA A 35 3.88 0.33 -5.85
CA ALA A 35 3.72 0.56 -7.28
C ALA A 35 2.27 0.39 -7.70
N PRO A 36 1.69 1.34 -8.48
CA PRO A 36 0.32 1.24 -8.95
C PRO A 36 0.20 0.27 -10.12
N LEU A 37 -0.95 -0.41 -10.20
CA LEU A 37 -1.38 -1.14 -11.38
C LEU A 37 -2.08 -0.17 -12.34
N ALA A 38 -1.71 -0.23 -13.62
CA ALA A 38 -2.30 0.62 -14.65
C ALA A 38 -3.75 0.23 -14.95
N PRO A 39 -4.63 1.18 -15.36
CA PRO A 39 -6.01 0.88 -15.76
C PRO A 39 -6.10 -0.20 -16.84
N GLU A 40 -5.22 -0.16 -17.85
CA GLU A 40 -5.19 -1.12 -18.96
C GLU A 40 -4.86 -2.54 -18.47
N TYR A 41 -3.92 -2.66 -17.53
CA TYR A 41 -3.60 -3.96 -16.93
C TYR A 41 -4.78 -4.52 -16.14
N ILE A 42 -5.49 -3.65 -15.40
CA ILE A 42 -6.68 -4.08 -14.64
C ILE A 42 -7.78 -4.53 -15.60
N ALA A 43 -7.98 -3.83 -16.71
CA ALA A 43 -8.93 -4.20 -17.77
C ALA A 43 -8.59 -5.57 -18.39
N ASP A 44 -7.31 -5.81 -18.72
CA ASP A 44 -6.86 -7.12 -19.24
C ASP A 44 -7.15 -8.25 -18.24
N VAL A 45 -6.97 -8.03 -16.95
CA VAL A 45 -7.28 -9.02 -15.91
C VAL A 45 -8.78 -9.21 -15.74
N ALA A 46 -9.56 -8.14 -15.87
CA ALA A 46 -11.03 -8.20 -15.85
C ALA A 46 -11.57 -9.06 -17.00
N ASP A 47 -11.05 -8.86 -18.21
CA ASP A 47 -11.40 -9.68 -19.38
C ASP A 47 -11.11 -11.17 -19.14
N ILE A 48 -9.95 -11.49 -18.56
CA ILE A 48 -9.61 -12.87 -18.20
C ILE A 48 -10.60 -13.41 -17.17
N SER A 49 -10.92 -12.64 -16.15
CA SER A 49 -11.84 -13.04 -15.09
C SER A 49 -13.23 -13.33 -15.68
N HIS A 50 -13.80 -12.37 -16.39
CA HIS A 50 -15.16 -12.47 -16.92
C HIS A 50 -15.30 -13.54 -18.01
N ASN A 51 -14.30 -13.71 -18.87
CA ASN A 51 -14.29 -14.78 -19.89
C ASN A 51 -14.18 -16.19 -19.30
N ASN A 52 -13.90 -16.35 -18.01
CA ASN A 52 -13.86 -17.61 -17.27
C ASN A 52 -14.94 -17.70 -16.19
N ASP A 53 -16.01 -16.92 -16.25
CA ASP A 53 -17.10 -16.88 -15.27
C ASP A 53 -16.61 -16.60 -13.83
N MET A 54 -15.52 -15.84 -13.69
CA MET A 54 -14.95 -15.45 -12.40
C MET A 54 -15.26 -13.98 -12.11
N LYS A 55 -15.07 -13.59 -10.87
CA LYS A 55 -15.17 -12.22 -10.40
C LYS A 55 -13.79 -11.58 -10.21
N LEU A 56 -13.67 -10.30 -10.49
CA LEU A 56 -12.49 -9.50 -10.17
C LEU A 56 -12.76 -8.62 -8.95
N HIS A 57 -11.93 -8.77 -7.92
CA HIS A 57 -11.91 -7.89 -6.75
C HIS A 57 -10.59 -7.13 -6.67
N ILE A 58 -10.65 -5.86 -6.27
CA ILE A 58 -9.44 -5.09 -5.92
C ILE A 58 -9.41 -4.86 -4.41
N ASP A 59 -8.38 -5.38 -3.73
CA ASP A 59 -7.95 -4.81 -2.46
C ASP A 59 -7.27 -3.48 -2.75
N GLY A 60 -8.07 -2.43 -2.68
CA GLY A 60 -7.67 -1.06 -2.93
C GLY A 60 -7.30 -0.32 -1.66
N ALA A 61 -6.69 -0.98 -0.67
CA ALA A 61 -6.34 -0.36 0.61
C ALA A 61 -5.63 1.00 0.45
N ARG A 62 -4.93 1.21 -0.69
CA ARG A 62 -4.27 2.45 -1.10
C ARG A 62 -4.63 2.87 -2.53
N ILE A 63 -5.84 2.60 -2.98
CA ILE A 63 -6.22 2.86 -4.37
C ILE A 63 -6.16 4.35 -4.75
N PHE A 64 -6.40 5.25 -3.79
CA PHE A 64 -6.25 6.69 -4.01
C PHE A 64 -4.77 7.09 -4.21
N ASN A 65 -3.82 6.38 -3.57
CA ASN A 65 -2.41 6.54 -3.89
C ASN A 65 -2.11 6.06 -5.33
N ALA A 66 -2.73 4.97 -5.78
CA ALA A 66 -2.57 4.50 -7.15
C ALA A 66 -3.12 5.52 -8.17
N ALA A 67 -4.29 6.07 -7.93
CA ALA A 67 -4.92 7.08 -8.78
C ALA A 67 -4.06 8.36 -8.87
N VAL A 68 -3.63 8.88 -7.71
CA VAL A 68 -2.76 10.07 -7.63
C VAL A 68 -1.40 9.83 -8.30
N ALA A 69 -0.82 8.65 -8.15
CA ALA A 69 0.48 8.32 -8.75
C ALA A 69 0.45 8.28 -10.28
N GLN A 70 -0.71 8.01 -10.86
CA GLN A 70 -0.94 7.90 -12.31
C GLN A 70 -1.65 9.12 -12.91
N ASP A 71 -2.08 10.05 -12.03
CA ASP A 71 -2.87 11.23 -12.40
C ASP A 71 -4.17 10.88 -13.16
N VAL A 72 -4.88 9.84 -12.68
CA VAL A 72 -6.17 9.37 -13.20
C VAL A 72 -7.27 9.50 -12.15
N ASP A 73 -8.53 9.52 -12.58
CA ASP A 73 -9.66 9.38 -11.64
C ASP A 73 -9.64 7.95 -11.06
N VAL A 74 -9.90 7.83 -9.76
CA VAL A 74 -9.98 6.52 -9.10
C VAL A 74 -11.01 5.59 -9.74
N LYS A 75 -12.04 6.15 -10.37
CA LYS A 75 -13.08 5.39 -11.10
C LYS A 75 -12.50 4.62 -12.29
N GLU A 76 -11.49 5.16 -12.97
CA GLU A 76 -10.82 4.48 -14.08
C GLU A 76 -10.14 3.20 -13.64
N LEU A 77 -9.59 3.18 -12.41
CA LEU A 77 -8.96 1.99 -11.83
C LEU A 77 -9.95 0.88 -11.46
N VAL A 78 -11.25 1.20 -11.37
CA VAL A 78 -12.26 0.26 -10.90
C VAL A 78 -13.42 0.07 -11.88
N GLU A 79 -13.34 0.64 -13.08
CA GLU A 79 -14.39 0.60 -14.09
C GLU A 79 -14.82 -0.83 -14.45
N ASN A 80 -13.84 -1.72 -14.55
CA ASN A 80 -14.04 -3.10 -15.05
C ASN A 80 -14.02 -4.15 -13.92
N VAL A 81 -14.10 -3.74 -12.63
CA VAL A 81 -14.05 -4.67 -11.51
C VAL A 81 -15.43 -4.90 -10.90
N ASP A 82 -15.66 -6.12 -10.37
CA ASP A 82 -16.94 -6.46 -9.72
C ASP A 82 -17.06 -5.86 -8.31
N SER A 83 -15.93 -5.69 -7.62
CA SER A 83 -15.93 -5.08 -6.29
C SER A 83 -14.56 -4.56 -5.91
N VAL A 84 -14.54 -3.58 -5.01
CA VAL A 84 -13.31 -2.99 -4.47
C VAL A 84 -13.47 -2.70 -2.99
N THR A 85 -12.39 -2.87 -2.24
CA THR A 85 -12.26 -2.34 -0.87
C THR A 85 -11.24 -1.23 -0.84
N PHE A 86 -11.42 -0.23 0.03
CA PHE A 86 -10.38 0.77 0.29
C PHE A 86 -10.36 1.20 1.75
N CYS A 87 -9.17 1.57 2.24
CA CYS A 87 -9.01 2.05 3.60
C CYS A 87 -9.20 3.56 3.68
N LEU A 88 -10.01 3.99 4.64
CA LEU A 88 -10.12 5.39 5.02
C LEU A 88 -8.94 5.83 5.93
N SER A 89 -8.40 4.88 6.70
CA SER A 89 -7.40 5.11 7.77
C SER A 89 -5.93 4.98 7.31
N LYS A 90 -5.66 5.12 6.02
CA LYS A 90 -4.31 5.16 5.44
C LYS A 90 -4.04 6.52 4.80
N GLY A 91 -3.74 6.62 3.51
CA GLY A 91 -3.49 7.89 2.83
C GLY A 91 -4.60 8.93 2.95
N LEU A 92 -5.86 8.50 3.12
CA LEU A 92 -7.00 9.39 3.38
C LEU A 92 -7.05 9.93 4.82
N SER A 93 -6.25 9.39 5.74
CA SER A 93 -6.04 9.93 7.10
C SER A 93 -7.28 10.01 7.99
N ALA A 94 -8.36 9.27 7.68
CA ALA A 94 -9.46 9.13 8.63
C ALA A 94 -9.01 8.28 9.85
N PRO A 95 -9.59 8.49 11.04
CA PRO A 95 -9.13 7.81 12.26
C PRO A 95 -9.32 6.29 12.21
N VAL A 96 -10.31 5.80 11.44
CA VAL A 96 -10.63 4.38 11.36
C VAL A 96 -11.54 4.12 10.16
N GLY A 97 -11.50 2.90 9.65
CA GLY A 97 -12.51 2.37 8.73
C GLY A 97 -11.98 1.94 7.37
N SER A 98 -12.79 1.13 6.74
CA SER A 98 -12.67 0.72 5.35
C SER A 98 -14.04 0.71 4.70
N VAL A 99 -14.08 0.91 3.41
CA VAL A 99 -15.30 0.86 2.60
C VAL A 99 -15.18 -0.29 1.62
N VAL A 100 -16.30 -0.98 1.38
CA VAL A 100 -16.45 -1.94 0.28
C VAL A 100 -17.50 -1.43 -0.69
N CYS A 101 -17.20 -1.46 -1.97
CA CYS A 101 -18.09 -1.08 -3.07
C CYS A 101 -18.27 -2.26 -4.02
N GLY A 102 -19.43 -2.33 -4.65
CA GLY A 102 -19.82 -3.36 -5.61
C GLY A 102 -21.28 -3.24 -5.98
N SER A 103 -21.84 -4.25 -6.66
CA SER A 103 -23.26 -4.27 -7.01
C SER A 103 -24.17 -4.27 -5.78
N GLU A 104 -25.43 -3.90 -5.94
CA GLU A 104 -26.43 -3.92 -4.85
C GLU A 104 -26.55 -5.29 -4.21
N GLU A 105 -26.58 -6.37 -5.01
CA GLU A 105 -26.62 -7.75 -4.54
C GLU A 105 -25.39 -8.09 -3.71
N PHE A 106 -24.18 -7.78 -4.21
CA PHE A 106 -22.93 -7.99 -3.48
C PHE A 106 -22.96 -7.24 -2.14
N ILE A 107 -23.37 -5.99 -2.12
CA ILE A 107 -23.41 -5.17 -0.89
C ILE A 107 -24.48 -5.68 0.08
N TYR A 108 -25.61 -6.19 -0.41
CA TYR A 108 -26.60 -6.83 0.45
C TYR A 108 -25.98 -8.02 1.21
N HIS A 109 -25.28 -8.91 0.54
CA HIS A 109 -24.61 -10.05 1.15
C HIS A 109 -23.43 -9.62 2.05
N ALA A 110 -22.65 -8.63 1.62
CA ALA A 110 -21.55 -8.08 2.40
C ALA A 110 -22.02 -7.50 3.75
N ARG A 111 -23.16 -6.79 3.78
CA ARG A 111 -23.76 -6.27 5.02
C ARG A 111 -24.19 -7.38 5.97
N ARG A 112 -24.74 -8.48 5.46
CA ARG A 112 -25.12 -9.64 6.27
C ARG A 112 -23.88 -10.31 6.87
N ASN A 113 -22.86 -10.55 6.07
CA ASN A 113 -21.60 -11.13 6.51
C ASN A 113 -20.90 -10.23 7.54
N ARG A 114 -20.86 -8.92 7.31
CA ARG A 114 -20.34 -7.95 8.28
C ARG A 114 -21.03 -8.09 9.63
N LYS A 115 -22.36 -8.20 9.63
CA LYS A 115 -23.11 -8.36 10.88
C LYS A 115 -22.81 -9.70 11.57
N ALA A 116 -22.75 -10.78 10.81
CA ALA A 116 -22.46 -12.13 11.35
C ALA A 116 -21.07 -12.22 11.97
N LEU A 117 -20.08 -11.52 11.38
CA LEU A 117 -18.69 -11.47 11.84
C LEU A 117 -18.44 -10.42 12.95
N GLY A 118 -19.49 -9.80 13.52
CA GLY A 118 -19.36 -8.84 14.62
C GLY A 118 -19.10 -7.37 14.19
N GLY A 119 -18.97 -7.09 12.87
CA GLY A 119 -18.70 -5.73 12.35
C GLY A 119 -19.95 -4.85 12.18
N GLY A 120 -21.09 -5.24 12.70
CA GLY A 120 -22.35 -4.50 12.59
C GLY A 120 -22.50 -3.37 13.61
N MET A 121 -21.61 -2.38 13.56
CA MET A 121 -21.63 -1.21 14.44
C MET A 121 -22.90 -0.38 14.23
N ARG A 122 -23.54 0.05 15.35
CA ARG A 122 -24.61 1.05 15.35
C ARG A 122 -23.98 2.45 15.46
N GLN A 123 -24.75 3.49 15.07
CA GLN A 123 -24.32 4.88 15.13
C GLN A 123 -22.93 5.13 14.49
N ALA A 124 -22.66 4.45 13.38
CA ALA A 124 -21.42 4.58 12.62
C ALA A 124 -21.25 5.95 11.93
N GLY A 125 -22.27 6.83 12.01
CA GLY A 125 -22.26 8.15 11.38
C GLY A 125 -21.10 9.04 11.78
N ILE A 126 -20.61 8.95 13.03
CA ILE A 126 -19.43 9.71 13.51
C ILE A 126 -18.19 9.31 12.70
N ILE A 127 -17.97 8.01 12.50
CA ILE A 127 -16.85 7.47 11.72
C ILE A 127 -17.05 7.79 10.23
N ALA A 128 -18.27 7.63 9.73
CA ALA A 128 -18.58 7.91 8.33
C ALA A 128 -18.40 9.40 7.97
N ALA A 129 -18.71 10.32 8.87
CA ALA A 129 -18.47 11.76 8.68
C ALA A 129 -16.97 12.06 8.51
N ALA A 130 -16.10 11.44 9.33
CA ALA A 130 -14.66 11.56 9.15
C ALA A 130 -14.21 11.00 7.79
N GLY A 131 -14.78 9.88 7.34
CA GLY A 131 -14.51 9.30 6.02
C GLY A 131 -14.94 10.20 4.87
N ILE A 132 -16.11 10.82 4.95
CA ILE A 132 -16.59 11.80 3.95
C ILE A 132 -15.64 13.00 3.89
N PHE A 133 -15.30 13.59 5.05
CA PHE A 133 -14.33 14.68 5.11
C PHE A 133 -13.00 14.31 4.45
N SER A 134 -12.51 13.09 4.71
CA SER A 134 -11.26 12.61 4.14
C SER A 134 -11.32 12.48 2.61
N LEU A 135 -12.41 11.95 2.07
CA LEU A 135 -12.60 11.84 0.63
C LEU A 135 -12.66 13.21 -0.07
N ASP A 136 -13.26 14.19 0.61
CA ASP A 136 -13.44 15.53 0.03
C ASP A 136 -12.18 16.40 0.16
N ASN A 137 -11.26 16.11 1.12
CA ASN A 137 -10.21 17.06 1.49
C ASN A 137 -8.78 16.49 1.48
N MET A 138 -8.57 15.16 1.41
CA MET A 138 -7.24 14.58 1.65
C MET A 138 -6.52 14.10 0.39
N LEU A 139 -7.10 14.24 -0.79
CA LEU A 139 -6.45 13.78 -2.04
C LEU A 139 -5.19 14.59 -2.37
N ASP A 140 -5.21 15.90 -2.16
CA ASP A 140 -4.03 16.75 -2.38
C ASP A 140 -2.90 16.42 -1.39
N GLN A 141 -3.25 16.02 -0.16
CA GLN A 141 -2.28 15.56 0.82
C GLN A 141 -1.53 14.30 0.34
N ILE A 142 -2.22 13.39 -0.34
CA ILE A 142 -1.58 12.20 -0.94
C ILE A 142 -0.50 12.61 -1.96
N ARG A 143 -0.69 13.69 -2.71
CA ARG A 143 0.33 14.24 -3.63
C ARG A 143 1.58 14.71 -2.87
N GLU A 144 1.40 15.40 -1.75
CA GLU A 144 2.53 15.81 -0.89
C GLU A 144 3.22 14.60 -0.24
N ASP A 145 2.48 13.59 0.19
CA ASP A 145 3.05 12.35 0.72
C ASP A 145 3.97 11.69 -0.31
N HIS A 146 3.55 11.60 -1.58
CA HIS A 146 4.37 11.05 -2.67
C HIS A 146 5.61 11.90 -2.96
N LYS A 147 5.51 13.23 -2.85
CA LYS A 147 6.64 14.14 -3.01
C LYS A 147 7.65 13.97 -1.90
N ASN A 148 7.19 13.86 -0.66
CA ASN A 148 8.03 13.61 0.51
C ASN A 148 8.72 12.24 0.42
N ALA A 149 8.03 11.20 -0.05
CA ALA A 149 8.63 9.89 -0.29
C ALA A 149 9.78 9.94 -1.32
N ARG A 150 9.58 10.63 -2.44
CA ARG A 150 10.63 10.81 -3.46
C ARG A 150 11.82 11.62 -2.94
N ARG A 151 11.56 12.70 -2.17
CA ARG A 151 12.62 13.52 -1.56
C ARG A 151 13.44 12.69 -0.56
N LEU A 152 12.76 11.93 0.29
CA LEU A 152 13.39 11.06 1.27
C LEU A 152 14.23 9.97 0.57
N ALA A 153 13.69 9.34 -0.47
CA ALA A 153 14.40 8.33 -1.24
C ALA A 153 15.66 8.87 -1.92
N ALA A 154 15.58 10.08 -2.50
CA ALA A 154 16.74 10.72 -3.11
C ALA A 154 17.82 11.01 -2.08
N GLY A 155 17.46 11.58 -0.93
CA GLY A 155 18.42 11.90 0.12
C GLY A 155 19.04 10.68 0.78
N ILE A 156 18.28 9.58 0.97
CA ILE A 156 18.82 8.32 1.51
C ILE A 156 19.84 7.71 0.54
N ASP A 157 19.57 7.73 -0.76
CA ASP A 157 20.47 7.17 -1.78
C ASP A 157 21.78 7.96 -1.94
N ASP A 158 21.82 9.20 -1.48
CA ASP A 158 23.04 10.03 -1.43
C ASP A 158 23.91 9.74 -0.19
N ILE A 159 23.44 8.93 0.77
CA ILE A 159 24.18 8.56 1.98
C ILE A 159 25.00 7.30 1.72
N ASP A 160 26.30 7.34 2.02
CA ASP A 160 27.19 6.19 1.84
C ASP A 160 26.75 4.99 2.66
N GLY A 161 26.71 3.81 2.01
CA GLY A 161 26.26 2.56 2.62
C GLY A 161 24.75 2.37 2.67
N LEU A 162 23.95 3.31 2.18
CA LEU A 162 22.50 3.16 1.99
C LEU A 162 22.17 3.12 0.50
N SER A 163 21.13 2.41 0.15
CA SER A 163 20.67 2.34 -1.25
C SER A 163 19.14 2.30 -1.35
N VAL A 164 18.61 2.97 -2.37
CA VAL A 164 17.18 3.02 -2.69
C VAL A 164 16.98 2.78 -4.18
N ASP A 165 16.03 1.93 -4.53
CA ASP A 165 15.57 1.83 -5.93
C ASP A 165 14.69 3.03 -6.28
N LYS A 166 15.34 4.17 -6.58
CA LYS A 166 14.67 5.45 -6.94
C LYS A 166 13.71 5.31 -8.11
N GLY A 167 13.98 4.41 -9.05
CA GLY A 167 13.12 4.15 -10.21
C GLY A 167 11.75 3.61 -9.85
N ASN A 168 11.63 2.97 -8.70
CA ASN A 168 10.42 2.34 -8.22
C ASN A 168 9.64 3.12 -7.14
N ILE A 169 10.03 4.34 -6.81
CA ILE A 169 9.26 5.18 -5.87
C ILE A 169 8.11 5.85 -6.61
N LYS A 170 6.99 5.15 -6.69
CA LYS A 170 5.79 5.57 -7.44
C LYS A 170 4.69 6.17 -6.54
N SER A 171 4.72 5.88 -5.24
CA SER A 171 3.72 6.33 -4.28
C SER A 171 4.39 6.82 -2.98
N ASN A 172 3.72 6.65 -1.86
CA ASN A 172 4.18 7.06 -0.53
C ASN A 172 4.99 5.99 0.21
N ILE A 173 5.34 4.88 -0.45
CA ILE A 173 6.11 3.79 0.15
C ILE A 173 7.47 3.73 -0.51
N LEU A 174 8.50 3.65 0.31
CA LEU A 174 9.86 3.40 -0.14
C LEU A 174 10.53 2.34 0.75
N TYR A 175 11.48 1.64 0.17
CA TYR A 175 12.38 0.75 0.87
C TYR A 175 13.80 1.22 0.66
N PHE A 176 14.62 1.12 1.69
CA PHE A 176 16.06 1.30 1.58
C PHE A 176 16.79 0.08 2.16
N ASP A 177 17.93 -0.21 1.59
CA ASP A 177 18.79 -1.29 2.01
C ASP A 177 20.07 -0.71 2.66
N ILE A 178 20.60 -1.41 3.65
CA ILE A 178 21.86 -1.09 4.31
C ILE A 178 22.94 -2.05 3.81
N ASP A 179 24.01 -1.51 3.22
CA ASP A 179 25.22 -2.26 2.92
C ASP A 179 26.01 -2.50 4.23
N LYS A 180 26.01 -3.74 4.73
CA LYS A 180 26.67 -4.12 6.00
C LYS A 180 28.18 -3.95 5.99
N GLU A 181 28.82 -3.88 4.84
CA GLU A 181 30.27 -3.70 4.72
C GLU A 181 30.68 -2.22 4.77
N ALA A 182 29.78 -1.29 4.46
CA ALA A 182 30.05 0.13 4.49
C ALA A 182 30.34 0.63 5.92
N GLU A 183 31.24 1.59 6.05
CA GLU A 183 31.63 2.17 7.35
C GLU A 183 30.48 2.83 8.07
N GLN A 184 29.64 3.56 7.32
CA GLN A 184 28.44 4.22 7.85
C GLN A 184 27.44 3.21 8.41
N SER A 185 27.25 2.10 7.71
CA SER A 185 26.37 1.01 8.15
C SER A 185 26.83 0.35 9.44
N LYS A 186 28.14 0.23 9.63
CA LYS A 186 28.72 -0.27 10.89
C LYS A 186 28.44 0.69 12.04
N LYS A 187 28.49 2.00 11.80
CA LYS A 187 28.11 3.00 12.81
C LYS A 187 26.62 2.92 13.14
N LEU A 188 25.76 2.82 12.13
CA LEU A 188 24.31 2.63 12.32
C LEU A 188 24.03 1.37 13.13
N ALA A 189 24.67 0.25 12.81
CA ALA A 189 24.53 -1.01 13.53
C ALA A 189 24.97 -0.93 15.00
N GLN A 190 26.00 -0.14 15.32
CA GLN A 190 26.46 0.06 16.71
C GLN A 190 25.49 0.86 17.58
N GLN A 191 24.59 1.64 16.96
CA GLN A 191 23.57 2.44 17.65
C GLN A 191 22.30 1.64 17.95
N THR A 192 22.24 0.38 17.51
CA THR A 192 21.05 -0.47 17.66
C THR A 192 20.91 -0.99 19.10
N LYS A 193 19.72 -0.85 19.64
CA LYS A 193 19.30 -1.51 20.89
C LYS A 193 18.57 -2.80 20.53
N ASN A 194 19.06 -3.94 21.00
CA ASN A 194 18.48 -5.28 20.82
C ASN A 194 18.84 -6.00 19.50
N VAL A 195 19.97 -6.65 19.51
CA VAL A 195 20.49 -7.48 18.39
C VAL A 195 19.75 -8.83 18.26
N ASP A 196 18.95 -9.24 19.25
CA ASP A 196 18.43 -10.61 19.37
C ASP A 196 16.92 -10.77 19.08
N LEU A 197 16.21 -9.68 18.72
CA LEU A 197 14.77 -9.73 18.44
C LEU A 197 14.49 -9.29 17.00
N TYR A 198 13.96 -10.18 16.19
CA TYR A 198 13.35 -9.82 14.90
C TYR A 198 11.92 -9.30 15.13
N PRO A 199 11.48 -8.18 14.50
CA PRO A 199 12.22 -7.35 13.54
C PRO A 199 13.28 -6.47 14.24
N PHE A 200 14.41 -6.34 13.57
CA PHE A 200 15.50 -5.48 14.00
C PHE A 200 15.06 -4.01 13.98
N GLU A 201 15.32 -3.28 15.07
CA GLU A 201 14.96 -1.87 15.22
C GLU A 201 16.22 -1.03 15.35
N ILE A 202 16.31 0.00 14.50
CA ILE A 202 17.30 1.07 14.62
C ILE A 202 16.62 2.28 15.23
N VAL A 203 17.20 2.83 16.30
CA VAL A 203 16.70 4.07 16.95
C VAL A 203 17.77 5.14 16.87
N LEU A 204 17.54 6.16 16.08
CA LEU A 204 18.41 7.30 15.89
C LEU A 204 17.68 8.58 16.28
N ASN A 205 18.17 9.29 17.33
CA ASN A 205 17.58 10.55 17.82
C ASN A 205 16.04 10.50 17.97
N ASN A 206 15.52 9.42 18.57
CA ASN A 206 14.10 9.13 18.74
C ASN A 206 13.32 8.89 17.42
N ILE A 207 14.00 8.62 16.31
CA ILE A 207 13.39 8.09 15.10
C ILE A 207 13.61 6.59 15.09
N HIS A 208 12.53 5.84 14.92
CA HIS A 208 12.51 4.38 14.96
C HIS A 208 12.38 3.84 13.55
N PHE A 209 13.33 2.98 13.15
CA PHE A 209 13.32 2.29 11.86
C PHE A 209 13.17 0.79 12.10
N PHE A 210 12.14 0.20 11.53
CA PHE A 210 11.87 -1.24 11.68
C PHE A 210 12.28 -1.99 10.43
N GLU A 211 13.12 -3.00 10.61
CA GLU A 211 13.54 -3.91 9.55
C GLU A 211 12.33 -4.73 9.08
N THR A 212 12.12 -4.79 7.78
CA THR A 212 11.06 -5.62 7.16
C THR A 212 11.59 -6.92 6.57
N TYR A 213 12.86 -6.91 6.15
CA TYR A 213 13.67 -8.04 5.72
C TYR A 213 15.12 -7.79 6.15
N PRO A 214 15.99 -8.80 6.19
CA PRO A 214 17.39 -8.60 6.55
C PRO A 214 18.03 -7.43 5.80
N SER A 215 18.45 -6.41 6.54
CA SER A 215 19.08 -5.17 6.03
C SER A 215 18.15 -4.25 5.21
N ARG A 216 16.84 -4.53 5.14
CA ARG A 216 15.87 -3.73 4.39
C ARG A 216 14.84 -3.10 5.30
N PHE A 217 14.68 -1.80 5.17
CA PHE A 217 13.78 -0.97 5.95
C PHE A 217 12.72 -0.34 5.07
N ARG A 218 11.49 -0.26 5.59
CA ARG A 218 10.39 0.38 4.90
C ARG A 218 10.05 1.70 5.57
N LEU A 219 9.91 2.75 4.76
CA LEU A 219 9.37 4.03 5.17
C LEU A 219 8.06 4.31 4.43
N VAL A 220 7.14 4.98 5.09
CA VAL A 220 5.84 5.36 4.53
C VAL A 220 5.56 6.80 4.92
N THR A 221 5.46 7.68 3.94
CA THR A 221 5.04 9.05 4.17
C THR A 221 3.52 9.14 4.24
N HIS A 222 2.99 10.00 5.10
CA HIS A 222 1.57 10.18 5.33
C HIS A 222 1.30 11.57 5.90
N TYR A 223 0.02 11.94 6.02
CA TYR A 223 -0.38 13.18 6.68
C TYR A 223 0.33 13.36 8.03
N GLY A 224 0.91 14.54 8.24
CA GLY A 224 1.72 14.86 9.44
C GLY A 224 3.22 14.65 9.25
N ILE A 225 3.68 14.07 8.14
CA ILE A 225 5.10 14.05 7.75
C ILE A 225 5.35 15.24 6.83
N THR A 226 6.08 16.20 7.34
CA THR A 226 6.42 17.45 6.63
C THR A 226 7.76 17.35 5.91
N GLY A 227 8.06 18.34 5.06
CA GLY A 227 9.40 18.46 4.45
C GLY A 227 10.51 18.62 5.50
N ASP A 228 10.23 19.26 6.63
CA ASP A 228 11.20 19.41 7.73
C ASP A 228 11.46 18.08 8.44
N ASP A 229 10.44 17.23 8.58
CA ASP A 229 10.61 15.86 9.11
C ASP A 229 11.46 15.01 8.17
N VAL A 230 11.31 15.18 6.86
CA VAL A 230 12.16 14.52 5.85
C VAL A 230 13.62 14.95 6.04
N GLU A 231 13.91 16.25 6.12
CA GLU A 231 15.27 16.75 6.33
C GLU A 231 15.88 16.30 7.67
N LYS A 232 15.06 16.30 8.72
CA LYS A 232 15.49 15.80 10.03
C LYS A 232 15.85 14.30 9.93
N THR A 233 15.06 13.50 9.22
CA THR A 233 15.31 12.07 9.05
C THR A 233 16.60 11.83 8.27
N LEU A 234 16.83 12.55 7.18
CA LEU A 234 18.05 12.48 6.39
C LEU A 234 19.28 12.88 7.22
N GLY A 235 19.21 14.01 7.94
CA GLY A 235 20.29 14.46 8.79
C GLY A 235 20.59 13.54 9.99
N VAL A 236 19.71 12.61 10.31
CA VAL A 236 19.93 11.58 11.34
C VAL A 236 20.57 10.32 10.74
N LEU A 237 20.21 9.96 9.51
CA LEU A 237 20.78 8.81 8.79
C LEU A 237 22.22 9.07 8.29
N ASP A 238 22.58 10.34 8.05
CA ASP A 238 23.91 10.77 7.55
C ASP A 238 24.99 10.87 8.66
N LYS A 239 24.62 10.70 9.93
CA LYS A 239 25.53 10.80 11.09
C LYS A 239 26.12 9.47 11.49
#